data_bd41966afd6cffd22cbb210b91bcc8cd
#
_entry.id   bd41966afd6cffd22cbb210b91bcc8cd
#
_cell.length_a   1.000
_cell.length_b   1.000
_cell.length_c   1.000
_cell.angle_alpha   90.00
_cell.angle_beta   90.00
_cell.angle_gamma   90.00
#
_symmetry.space_group_name_H-M   'P 1'
#
loop_
_entity.id
_entity.type
_entity.pdbx_description
1 polymer ?
#
loop_
_entity_poly.entity_id
_entity_poly.type
_entity_poly.pdbx_seq_one_letter_code
_entity_poly.pdbx_strand_id
1 'polypeptide(L)'
;MIFEFRKRIYGYECDVYGHLNNANYLQILECARSEAMLEMDMSITRMRERNLQIFIRSFSLDYRKAIDLEEVIIVRSWYDKLTRVKGHWIQEILNSRHELCFRAEMIVVFASEGRSQRLPQDVYELFLSYKEPASDAEPER
;
A
#
# COMPACT_ATOMS: atom_id res chain seq x y z
N MET A 1 -1.75 12.65 -4.84
CA MET A 1 -1.55 12.83 -3.38
C MET A 1 -1.02 11.55 -2.77
N ILE A 2 0.01 11.65 -1.96
CA ILE A 2 0.56 10.50 -1.23
C ILE A 2 -0.19 10.35 0.08
N PHE A 3 -0.71 9.18 0.35
CA PHE A 3 -1.33 8.84 1.63
C PHE A 3 -0.26 8.47 2.64
N GLU A 4 -0.36 9.00 3.86
CA GLU A 4 0.56 8.68 4.95
C GLU A 4 -0.19 8.02 6.11
N PHE A 5 0.36 6.90 6.57
CA PHE A 5 -0.13 6.14 7.72
C PHE A 5 0.99 6.01 8.74
N ARG A 6 0.74 6.42 9.98
CA ARG A 6 1.72 6.36 11.07
C ARG A 6 1.38 5.21 12.00
N LYS A 7 2.40 4.50 12.45
CA LYS A 7 2.24 3.35 13.32
C LYS A 7 3.47 3.16 14.22
N ARG A 8 3.25 2.81 15.47
CA ARG A 8 4.31 2.32 16.37
C ARG A 8 4.46 0.81 16.19
N ILE A 9 5.69 0.34 16.24
CA ILE A 9 6.02 -1.09 16.18
C ILE A 9 6.00 -1.66 17.59
N TYR A 10 5.19 -2.69 17.79
CA TYR A 10 5.01 -3.37 19.07
C TYR A 10 5.75 -4.70 19.13
N GLY A 11 5.95 -5.21 20.36
CA GLY A 11 6.70 -6.45 20.60
C GLY A 11 6.17 -7.67 19.85
N TYR A 12 4.86 -7.82 19.72
CA TYR A 12 4.27 -8.96 19.01
C TYR A 12 4.55 -8.94 17.49
N GLU A 13 4.98 -7.82 16.96
CA GLU A 13 5.32 -7.64 15.54
C GLU A 13 6.80 -7.93 15.25
N CYS A 14 7.59 -8.10 16.31
CA CYS A 14 9.05 -8.24 16.21
C CYS A 14 9.49 -9.70 16.34
N ASP A 15 10.66 -9.97 15.77
CA ASP A 15 11.39 -11.23 15.93
C ASP A 15 12.25 -11.23 17.22
N VAL A 16 13.02 -12.30 17.40
CA VAL A 16 13.89 -12.49 18.58
C VAL A 16 15.04 -11.45 18.66
N TYR A 17 15.32 -10.75 17.58
CA TYR A 17 16.35 -9.72 17.50
C TYR A 17 15.82 -8.31 17.81
N GLY A 18 14.53 -8.18 18.11
CA GLY A 18 13.90 -6.88 18.36
C GLY A 18 13.65 -6.06 17.11
N HIS A 19 13.62 -6.68 15.94
CA HIS A 19 13.31 -6.06 14.66
C HIS A 19 11.94 -6.49 14.16
N LEU A 20 11.27 -5.60 13.41
CA LEU A 20 10.03 -5.95 12.75
C LEU A 20 10.21 -7.25 11.95
N ASN A 21 9.36 -8.24 12.24
CA ASN A 21 9.41 -9.54 11.58
C ASN A 21 9.05 -9.38 10.10
N ASN A 22 9.82 -10.01 9.23
CA ASN A 22 9.62 -9.92 7.78
C ASN A 22 8.22 -10.31 7.31
N ALA A 23 7.51 -11.18 8.02
CA ALA A 23 6.14 -11.56 7.71
C ALA A 23 5.12 -10.46 8.06
N ASN A 24 5.41 -9.61 9.04
CA ASN A 24 4.49 -8.59 9.53
C ASN A 24 4.45 -7.33 8.65
N TYR A 25 5.41 -7.15 7.77
CA TYR A 25 5.39 -6.02 6.81
C TYR A 25 4.12 -6.00 5.97
N LEU A 26 3.69 -7.14 5.45
CA LEU A 26 2.50 -7.22 4.61
C LEU A 26 1.23 -6.85 5.37
N GLN A 27 1.12 -7.19 6.63
CA GLN A 27 -0.02 -6.80 7.47
C GLN A 27 -0.06 -5.28 7.69
N ILE A 28 1.08 -4.67 7.92
CA ILE A 28 1.20 -3.20 8.07
C ILE A 28 0.81 -2.50 6.77
N LEU A 29 1.26 -3.02 5.64
CA LEU A 29 0.89 -2.46 4.33
C LEU A 29 -0.61 -2.58 4.07
N GLU A 30 -1.23 -3.69 4.47
CA GLU A 30 -2.68 -3.88 4.34
C GLU A 30 -3.45 -2.88 5.20
N CYS A 31 -3.02 -2.66 6.45
CA CYS A 31 -3.61 -1.63 7.31
C CYS A 31 -3.55 -0.25 6.64
N ALA A 32 -2.40 0.11 6.09
CA ALA A 32 -2.22 1.39 5.39
C ALA A 32 -3.14 1.51 4.18
N ARG A 33 -3.29 0.44 3.38
CA ARG A 33 -4.22 0.43 2.24
C ARG A 33 -5.67 0.59 2.69
N SER A 34 -6.06 -0.10 3.75
CA SER A 34 -7.42 -0.01 4.29
C SER A 34 -7.73 1.40 4.79
N GLU A 35 -6.80 2.05 5.48
CA GLU A 35 -6.94 3.44 5.92
C GLU A 35 -7.01 4.41 4.73
N ALA A 36 -6.22 4.19 3.69
CA ALA A 36 -6.30 5.01 2.47
C ALA A 36 -7.67 4.89 1.81
N MET A 37 -8.23 3.70 1.73
CA MET A 37 -9.57 3.49 1.16
C MET A 37 -10.68 4.11 2.01
N LEU A 38 -10.55 4.08 3.34
CA LEU A 38 -11.45 4.77 4.24
C LEU A 38 -11.41 6.29 4.02
N GLU A 39 -10.22 6.86 3.86
CA GLU A 39 -10.06 8.28 3.57
C GLU A 39 -10.67 8.68 2.23
N MET A 40 -10.57 7.81 1.22
CA MET A 40 -11.21 8.00 -0.08
C MET A 40 -12.73 7.86 -0.06
N ASP A 41 -13.32 7.51 1.07
CA ASP A 41 -14.76 7.18 1.21
C ASP A 41 -15.18 5.99 0.32
N MET A 42 -14.25 5.10 0.05
CA MET A 42 -14.47 3.87 -0.71
C MET A 42 -13.80 2.69 0.01
N SER A 43 -14.26 2.42 1.24
CA SER A 43 -13.76 1.32 2.06
C SER A 43 -13.98 -0.05 1.40
N ILE A 44 -13.30 -1.06 1.89
CA ILE A 44 -13.52 -2.46 1.45
C ILE A 44 -15.00 -2.85 1.59
N THR A 45 -15.66 -2.43 2.66
CA THR A 45 -17.11 -2.68 2.86
C THR A 45 -17.95 -2.04 1.76
N ARG A 46 -17.65 -0.77 1.41
CA ARG A 46 -18.35 -0.08 0.31
C ARG A 46 -18.08 -0.72 -1.05
N MET A 47 -16.86 -1.14 -1.29
CA MET A 47 -16.52 -1.88 -2.50
C MET A 47 -17.37 -3.17 -2.62
N ARG A 48 -17.46 -3.92 -1.52
CA ARG A 48 -18.29 -5.14 -1.48
C ARG A 48 -19.77 -4.86 -1.75
N GLU A 49 -20.32 -3.82 -1.18
CA GLU A 49 -21.72 -3.41 -1.42
C GLU A 49 -21.99 -3.08 -2.89
N ARG A 50 -20.97 -2.65 -3.62
CA ARG A 50 -21.07 -2.35 -5.05
C ARG A 50 -20.60 -3.52 -5.94
N ASN A 51 -20.38 -4.71 -5.38
CA ASN A 51 -19.80 -5.86 -6.06
C ASN A 51 -18.47 -5.57 -6.77
N LEU A 52 -17.66 -4.70 -6.18
CA LEU A 52 -16.33 -4.37 -6.69
C LEU A 52 -15.26 -5.08 -5.85
N GLN A 53 -14.27 -5.61 -6.54
CA GLN A 53 -13.18 -6.36 -5.93
C GLN A 53 -11.83 -5.83 -6.42
N ILE A 54 -10.84 -5.88 -5.56
CA ILE A 54 -9.46 -5.60 -5.89
C ILE A 54 -8.67 -6.87 -5.63
N PHE A 55 -8.11 -7.45 -6.70
CA PHE A 55 -7.26 -8.64 -6.60
C PHE A 55 -5.80 -8.24 -6.73
N ILE A 56 -4.97 -8.74 -5.82
CA ILE A 56 -3.54 -8.60 -5.90
C ILE A 56 -3.02 -9.63 -6.90
N ARG A 57 -2.44 -9.13 -8.00
CA ARG A 57 -1.85 -9.98 -9.03
C ARG A 57 -0.40 -10.33 -8.73
N SER A 58 0.36 -9.35 -8.25
CA SER A 58 1.76 -9.54 -7.93
C SER A 58 2.23 -8.56 -6.86
N PHE A 59 3.26 -8.96 -6.11
CA PHE A 59 3.95 -8.18 -5.12
C PHE A 59 5.45 -8.29 -5.33
N SER A 60 6.14 -7.15 -5.32
CA SER A 60 7.60 -7.08 -5.24
C SER A 60 7.96 -6.38 -3.93
N LEU A 61 8.80 -7.01 -3.11
CA LEU A 61 9.17 -6.54 -1.78
C LEU A 61 10.68 -6.32 -1.72
N ASP A 62 11.08 -5.17 -1.18
CA ASP A 62 12.48 -4.80 -1.01
C ASP A 62 12.73 -4.38 0.44
N TYR A 63 13.42 -5.21 1.19
CA TYR A 63 13.80 -5.00 2.60
C TYR A 63 15.17 -4.32 2.62
N ARG A 64 15.21 -3.02 2.89
CA ARG A 64 16.44 -2.22 2.82
C ARG A 64 17.11 -1.98 4.15
N LYS A 65 16.32 -1.79 5.22
CA LYS A 65 16.84 -1.47 6.54
C LYS A 65 15.92 -2.03 7.61
N ALA A 66 16.48 -2.63 8.65
CA ALA A 66 15.72 -3.15 9.78
C ALA A 66 14.96 -2.02 10.49
N ILE A 67 13.78 -2.35 10.98
CA ILE A 67 12.92 -1.46 11.77
C ILE A 67 12.90 -2.00 13.19
N ASP A 68 13.19 -1.14 14.17
CA ASP A 68 13.35 -1.54 15.55
C ASP A 68 12.01 -1.54 16.32
N LEU A 69 11.98 -2.34 17.38
CA LEU A 69 10.92 -2.33 18.35
C LEU A 69 10.68 -0.92 18.89
N GLU A 70 9.39 -0.56 19.07
CA GLU A 70 8.92 0.72 19.60
C GLU A 70 9.15 1.93 18.68
N GLU A 71 9.74 1.75 17.52
CA GLU A 71 9.90 2.81 16.52
C GLU A 71 8.54 3.21 15.94
N VAL A 72 8.38 4.50 15.67
CA VAL A 72 7.22 5.02 14.93
C VAL A 72 7.59 5.13 13.46
N ILE A 73 6.89 4.38 12.63
CA ILE A 73 7.10 4.38 11.18
C ILE A 73 6.03 5.19 10.46
N ILE A 74 6.35 5.60 9.25
CA ILE A 74 5.42 6.19 8.30
C ILE A 74 5.34 5.30 7.08
N VAL A 75 4.14 4.86 6.73
CA VAL A 75 3.88 4.16 5.46
C VAL A 75 3.33 5.18 4.47
N ARG A 76 4.04 5.40 3.37
CA ARG A 76 3.64 6.29 2.28
C ARG A 76 3.12 5.44 1.13
N SER A 77 1.94 5.80 0.62
CA SER A 77 1.24 4.97 -0.37
C SER A 77 0.66 5.82 -1.49
N TRP A 78 0.81 5.36 -2.74
CA TRP A 78 0.26 6.04 -3.92
C TRP A 78 0.19 5.09 -5.12
N TYR A 79 -0.58 5.49 -6.15
CA TYR A 79 -0.50 4.87 -7.47
C TYR A 79 0.54 5.60 -8.32
N ASP A 80 1.46 4.89 -8.94
CA ASP A 80 2.31 5.46 -10.00
C ASP A 80 1.70 5.28 -11.38
N LYS A 81 0.90 4.21 -11.56
CA LYS A 81 0.11 3.96 -12.77
C LYS A 81 -1.29 3.49 -12.36
N LEU A 82 -2.29 4.03 -13.00
CA LEU A 82 -3.67 3.66 -12.75
C LEU A 82 -4.49 3.76 -14.02
N THR A 83 -5.22 2.69 -14.33
CA THR A 83 -6.27 2.66 -15.33
C THR A 83 -7.57 2.18 -14.68
N ARG A 84 -8.66 2.15 -15.41
CA ARG A 84 -9.92 1.61 -14.88
C ARG A 84 -9.91 0.08 -14.72
N VAL A 85 -8.86 -0.58 -15.23
CA VAL A 85 -8.74 -2.05 -15.23
C VAL A 85 -7.74 -2.53 -14.19
N LYS A 86 -6.63 -1.80 -14.02
CA LYS A 86 -5.54 -2.19 -13.10
C LYS A 86 -4.83 -0.98 -12.53
N GLY A 87 -4.15 -1.20 -11.41
CA GLY A 87 -3.31 -0.21 -10.77
C GLY A 87 -1.95 -0.78 -10.38
N HIS A 88 -0.96 0.09 -10.36
CA HIS A 88 0.35 -0.18 -9.79
C HIS A 88 0.48 0.68 -8.53
N TRP A 89 0.42 0.04 -7.37
CA TRP A 89 0.40 0.68 -6.06
C TRP A 89 1.75 0.55 -5.40
N ILE A 90 2.30 1.69 -4.99
CA ILE A 90 3.58 1.77 -4.31
C ILE A 90 3.35 2.03 -2.84
N GLN A 91 4.10 1.33 -1.99
CA GLN A 91 4.15 1.60 -0.56
C GLN A 91 5.61 1.63 -0.10
N GLU A 92 5.95 2.67 0.62
CA GLU A 92 7.27 2.84 1.23
C GLU A 92 7.11 2.98 2.73
N ILE A 93 8.02 2.36 3.50
CA ILE A 93 8.09 2.52 4.94
C ILE A 93 9.34 3.31 5.29
N LEU A 94 9.13 4.43 5.98
CA LEU A 94 10.18 5.25 6.53
C LEU A 94 10.25 5.07 8.06
N ASN A 95 11.45 5.06 8.61
CA ASN A 95 11.64 5.07 10.05
C ASN A 95 11.49 6.48 10.63
N SER A 96 11.65 6.65 11.94
CA SER A 96 11.55 7.93 12.64
C SER A 96 12.60 8.97 12.21
N ARG A 97 13.67 8.54 11.51
CA ARG A 97 14.69 9.40 10.93
C ARG A 97 14.45 9.67 9.45
N HIS A 98 13.28 9.31 8.93
CA HIS A 98 12.92 9.44 7.51
C HIS A 98 13.82 8.65 6.55
N GLU A 99 14.44 7.59 7.03
CA GLU A 99 15.20 6.68 6.18
C GLU A 99 14.27 5.65 5.55
N LEU A 100 14.49 5.35 4.27
CA LEU A 100 13.72 4.33 3.55
C LEU A 100 14.15 2.94 4.03
N CYS A 101 13.24 2.25 4.71
CA CYS A 101 13.49 0.92 5.26
C CYS A 101 12.94 -0.21 4.39
N PHE A 102 11.86 0.07 3.67
CA PHE A 102 11.14 -0.95 2.91
C PHE A 102 10.37 -0.32 1.76
N ARG A 103 10.33 -1.01 0.62
CA ARG A 103 9.52 -0.61 -0.53
C ARG A 103 8.78 -1.82 -1.07
N ALA A 104 7.50 -1.64 -1.33
CA ALA A 104 6.65 -2.63 -1.99
C ALA A 104 6.02 -2.05 -3.25
N GLU A 105 5.95 -2.87 -4.28
CA GLU A 105 5.23 -2.57 -5.51
C GLU A 105 4.18 -3.66 -5.73
N MET A 106 2.94 -3.25 -5.91
CA MET A 106 1.82 -4.15 -6.00
C MET A 106 1.04 -3.87 -7.28
N ILE A 107 0.83 -4.90 -8.08
CA ILE A 107 -0.08 -4.83 -9.21
C ILE A 107 -1.43 -5.36 -8.75
N VAL A 108 -2.46 -4.53 -8.87
CA VAL A 108 -3.84 -4.90 -8.59
C VAL A 108 -4.65 -4.89 -9.87
N VAL A 109 -5.64 -5.76 -9.93
CA VAL A 109 -6.64 -5.80 -10.98
C VAL A 109 -8.03 -5.63 -10.38
N PHE A 110 -8.87 -4.88 -11.08
CA PHE A 110 -10.23 -4.62 -10.64
C PHE A 110 -11.18 -5.67 -11.23
N ALA A 111 -12.12 -6.10 -10.42
CA ALA A 111 -13.01 -7.20 -10.76
C ALA A 111 -14.39 -7.03 -10.15
N SER A 112 -15.33 -7.79 -10.66
CA SER A 112 -16.66 -7.98 -10.10
C SER A 112 -17.07 -9.44 -10.30
N GLU A 113 -17.58 -10.08 -9.26
CA GLU A 113 -18.01 -11.49 -9.30
C GLU A 113 -16.92 -12.44 -9.85
N GLY A 114 -15.66 -12.19 -9.46
CA GLY A 114 -14.51 -12.98 -9.87
C GLY A 114 -14.05 -12.77 -11.31
N ARG A 115 -14.58 -11.78 -12.02
CA ARG A 115 -14.23 -11.45 -13.41
C ARG A 115 -13.63 -10.06 -13.50
N SER A 116 -12.70 -9.86 -14.42
CA SER A 116 -12.17 -8.54 -14.73
C SER A 116 -13.29 -7.56 -15.03
N GLN A 117 -13.28 -6.42 -14.37
CA GLN A 117 -14.32 -5.40 -14.46
C GLN A 117 -13.68 -4.02 -14.38
N ARG A 118 -14.06 -3.14 -15.31
CA ARG A 118 -13.63 -1.75 -15.25
C ARG A 118 -14.24 -1.08 -14.01
N LEU A 119 -13.43 -0.28 -13.30
CA LEU A 119 -13.96 0.54 -12.23
C LEU A 119 -15.02 1.50 -12.78
N PRO A 120 -16.15 1.71 -12.06
CA PRO A 120 -17.04 2.82 -12.34
C PRO A 120 -16.25 4.14 -12.33
N GLN A 121 -16.69 5.10 -13.12
CA GLN A 121 -15.99 6.39 -13.28
C GLN A 121 -15.81 7.12 -11.95
N ASP A 122 -16.82 7.10 -11.08
CA ASP A 122 -16.76 7.75 -9.77
C ASP A 122 -15.68 7.15 -8.86
N VAL A 123 -15.57 5.82 -8.84
CA VAL A 123 -14.53 5.11 -8.06
C VAL A 123 -13.14 5.38 -8.64
N TYR A 124 -13.03 5.34 -9.96
CA TYR A 124 -11.78 5.63 -10.65
C TYR A 124 -11.28 7.05 -10.32
N GLU A 125 -12.16 8.03 -10.31
CA GLU A 125 -11.80 9.42 -9.96
C GLU A 125 -11.33 9.54 -8.52
N LEU A 126 -11.94 8.81 -7.57
CA LEU A 126 -11.47 8.76 -6.20
C LEU A 126 -10.04 8.19 -6.11
N PHE A 127 -9.77 7.10 -6.81
CA PHE A 127 -8.45 6.48 -6.83
C PHE A 127 -7.40 7.35 -7.51
N LEU A 128 -7.79 8.10 -8.55
CA LEU A 128 -6.91 9.05 -9.23
C LEU A 128 -6.35 10.13 -8.30
N SER A 129 -7.07 10.47 -7.23
CA SER A 129 -6.58 11.45 -6.25
C SER A 129 -5.28 11.00 -5.57
N TYR A 130 -5.01 9.70 -5.55
CA TYR A 130 -3.77 9.11 -5.00
C TYR A 130 -2.76 8.72 -6.08
N LYS A 131 -2.97 9.16 -7.33
CA LYS A 131 -1.98 8.96 -8.37
C LYS A 131 -0.92 10.06 -8.30
N GLU A 132 0.34 9.63 -8.27
CA GLU A 132 1.50 10.49 -8.40
C GLU A 132 2.19 10.23 -9.74
N PRO A 133 2.89 11.22 -10.32
CA PRO A 133 3.73 10.94 -11.47
C PRO A 133 4.77 9.89 -11.10
N ALA A 134 5.10 9.01 -12.05
CA ALA A 134 6.18 8.05 -11.86
C ALA A 134 7.42 8.81 -11.40
N SER A 135 7.92 8.51 -10.20
CA SER A 135 9.23 8.98 -9.82
C SER A 135 10.21 8.39 -10.82
N ASP A 136 11.07 9.23 -11.41
CA ASP A 136 12.21 8.74 -12.15
C ASP A 136 12.96 7.82 -11.18
N ALA A 137 12.79 6.52 -11.35
CA ALA A 137 13.48 5.55 -10.55
C ALA A 137 14.97 5.78 -10.81
N GLU A 138 15.71 6.16 -9.77
CA GLU A 138 17.15 6.12 -9.88
C GLU A 138 17.54 4.71 -10.33
N PRO A 139 18.39 4.59 -11.36
CA PRO A 139 18.81 3.29 -11.80
C PRO A 139 19.44 2.54 -10.64
N GLU A 140 19.00 1.32 -10.43
CA GLU A 140 19.59 0.41 -9.45
C GLU A 140 21.11 0.41 -9.60
N ARG A 141 21.79 0.74 -8.50
CA ARG A 141 23.24 0.60 -8.42
C ARG A 141 23.60 -0.79 -7.94
#